data_a7b2e1a2d3c559dbac36540df635684f
#
_entry.id   a7b2e1a2d3c559dbac36540df635684f
#
_cell.length_a   1.000
_cell.length_b   1.000
_cell.length_c   1.000
_cell.angle_alpha   90.00
_cell.angle_beta   90.00
_cell.angle_gamma   90.00
#
_symmetry.space_group_name_H-M   'P 1'
#
loop_
_entity.id
_entity.type
_entity.pdbx_description
1 polymer ?
#
loop_
_entity_poly.entity_id
_entity_poly.type
_entity_poly.pdbx_seq_one_letter_code
_entity_poly.pdbx_strand_id
1 'polypeptide(L)'
;MRIGIDATLVRPDRLTGIERYALSMTAAVARVAPDEIVLFTRQDAPPALRSLPVEQHAAPFRYRFSIEQAWLPMAASRTGIDLLHMLAFPTPLLWRGKAVITVHDATPWLHRDTISPGMRYYYGPLYKQALRRASGIITVSEASRADLVVALGIPPERIHVTHNGVQPCFLDAKAPAGPRAPYLLAVGTLEPRKNIPVLLNAFRELRAEGRDLQLVLVGRQGWADSLPLGDVAAYVRLTGSVPDAELAELYAGASCFVLPSLYEGFGLCLAEAMAAGTPAVASDIPALREVGGDSVRYAPPDSPRAFADAIRQALDEREQSAALAQRARARARGFSWDACGTETLDVYRKLTARGRKRRTA
;
A
#
# COMPACT_ATOMS: atom_id res chain seq x y z
N MET A 1 1.45 4.71 -28.44
CA MET A 1 2.29 4.13 -27.37
C MET A 1 1.60 2.87 -26.91
N ARG A 2 2.32 1.74 -26.79
CA ARG A 2 1.73 0.49 -26.25
C ARG A 2 2.46 0.12 -24.95
N ILE A 3 1.75 0.01 -23.87
CA ILE A 3 2.29 -0.25 -22.52
C ILE A 3 1.79 -1.61 -22.04
N GLY A 4 2.73 -2.52 -21.77
CA GLY A 4 2.42 -3.78 -21.10
C GLY A 4 2.42 -3.60 -19.58
N ILE A 5 1.37 -4.05 -18.91
CA ILE A 5 1.27 -4.04 -17.44
C ILE A 5 1.23 -5.48 -16.95
N ASP A 6 2.18 -5.85 -16.08
CA ASP A 6 2.20 -7.16 -15.43
C ASP A 6 1.33 -7.16 -14.18
N ALA A 7 0.06 -7.58 -14.33
CA ALA A 7 -0.87 -7.78 -13.23
C ALA A 7 -0.97 -9.25 -12.78
N THR A 8 0.00 -10.10 -13.13
CA THR A 8 -0.02 -11.53 -12.76
C THR A 8 0.15 -11.78 -11.27
N LEU A 9 0.51 -10.75 -10.51
CA LEU A 9 0.57 -10.80 -9.04
C LEU A 9 -0.83 -10.81 -8.39
N VAL A 10 -1.84 -10.24 -9.04
CA VAL A 10 -3.19 -10.08 -8.48
C VAL A 10 -3.93 -11.43 -8.51
N ARG A 11 -4.39 -11.86 -7.34
CA ARG A 11 -5.13 -13.11 -7.13
C ARG A 11 -6.52 -12.83 -6.56
N PRO A 12 -7.52 -13.68 -6.86
CA PRO A 12 -8.89 -13.47 -6.40
C PRO A 12 -9.05 -13.62 -4.87
N ASP A 13 -8.21 -14.44 -4.24
CA ASP A 13 -8.27 -14.85 -2.84
C ASP A 13 -7.37 -14.00 -1.92
N ARG A 14 -6.69 -12.99 -2.47
CA ARG A 14 -5.70 -12.22 -1.72
C ARG A 14 -5.64 -10.77 -2.19
N LEU A 15 -6.01 -9.84 -1.32
CA LEU A 15 -5.86 -8.41 -1.54
C LEU A 15 -5.07 -7.78 -0.38
N THR A 16 -3.75 -7.75 -0.53
CA THR A 16 -2.87 -6.93 0.33
C THR A 16 -2.73 -5.52 -0.26
N GLY A 17 -2.00 -4.64 0.41
CA GLY A 17 -1.75 -3.29 -0.12
C GLY A 17 -1.14 -3.28 -1.52
N ILE A 18 -0.25 -4.23 -1.83
CA ILE A 18 0.40 -4.34 -3.15
C ILE A 18 -0.60 -4.81 -4.22
N GLU A 19 -1.41 -5.82 -3.93
CA GLU A 19 -2.44 -6.29 -4.88
C GLU A 19 -3.54 -5.23 -5.06
N ARG A 20 -3.89 -4.49 -4.01
CA ARG A 20 -4.82 -3.35 -4.08
C ARG A 20 -4.28 -2.24 -4.99
N TYR A 21 -3.02 -1.87 -4.81
CA TYR A 21 -2.34 -0.94 -5.73
C TYR A 21 -2.39 -1.43 -7.17
N ALA A 22 -1.97 -2.68 -7.40
CA ALA A 22 -1.92 -3.25 -8.74
C ALA A 22 -3.29 -3.24 -9.44
N LEU A 23 -4.35 -3.61 -8.71
CA LEU A 23 -5.72 -3.60 -9.23
C LEU A 23 -6.19 -2.17 -9.54
N SER A 24 -6.06 -1.27 -8.57
CA SER A 24 -6.65 0.07 -8.63
C SER A 24 -5.91 0.99 -9.62
N MET A 25 -4.57 0.96 -9.60
CA MET A 25 -3.75 1.72 -10.55
C MET A 25 -3.96 1.23 -11.98
N THR A 26 -3.97 -0.12 -12.20
CA THR A 26 -4.22 -0.69 -13.52
C THR A 26 -5.60 -0.28 -14.05
N ALA A 27 -6.63 -0.34 -13.21
CA ALA A 27 -7.98 0.10 -13.58
C ALA A 27 -8.02 1.60 -13.90
N ALA A 28 -7.31 2.43 -13.15
CA ALA A 28 -7.24 3.88 -13.38
C ALA A 28 -6.56 4.20 -14.72
N VAL A 29 -5.41 3.59 -14.99
CA VAL A 29 -4.70 3.76 -16.27
C VAL A 29 -5.54 3.27 -17.45
N ALA A 30 -6.18 2.10 -17.30
CA ALA A 30 -7.05 1.54 -18.34
C ALA A 30 -8.26 2.42 -18.67
N ARG A 31 -8.81 3.15 -17.71
CA ARG A 31 -9.90 4.11 -17.96
C ARG A 31 -9.45 5.33 -18.79
N VAL A 32 -8.23 5.80 -18.53
CA VAL A 32 -7.72 7.03 -19.20
C VAL A 32 -7.17 6.74 -20.59
N ALA A 33 -6.56 5.58 -20.81
CA ALA A 33 -5.89 5.25 -22.06
C ALA A 33 -6.08 3.76 -22.44
N PRO A 34 -7.33 3.29 -22.64
CA PRO A 34 -7.61 1.86 -22.86
C PRO A 34 -6.86 1.27 -24.06
N ASP A 35 -6.78 2.02 -25.16
CA ASP A 35 -6.15 1.55 -26.42
C ASP A 35 -4.62 1.47 -26.35
N GLU A 36 -4.02 2.09 -25.32
CA GLU A 36 -2.58 2.07 -25.13
C GLU A 36 -2.09 0.94 -24.20
N ILE A 37 -3.00 0.25 -23.51
CA ILE A 37 -2.69 -0.73 -22.47
C ILE A 37 -2.86 -2.16 -22.97
N VAL A 38 -1.84 -2.97 -22.71
CA VAL A 38 -1.85 -4.43 -22.83
C VAL A 38 -1.64 -5.04 -21.45
N LEU A 39 -2.63 -5.80 -20.99
CA LEU A 39 -2.62 -6.36 -19.65
C LEU A 39 -2.21 -7.83 -19.66
N PHE A 40 -1.18 -8.15 -18.89
CA PHE A 40 -0.75 -9.53 -18.67
C PHE A 40 -1.31 -10.00 -17.33
N THR A 41 -2.14 -11.04 -17.35
CA THR A 41 -2.87 -11.55 -16.18
C THR A 41 -2.62 -13.03 -15.95
N ARG A 42 -3.20 -13.57 -14.90
CA ARG A 42 -3.39 -15.01 -14.69
C ARG A 42 -4.76 -15.42 -15.24
N GLN A 43 -4.93 -16.73 -15.50
CA GLN A 43 -6.24 -17.27 -15.90
C GLN A 43 -7.31 -17.08 -14.82
N ASP A 44 -6.89 -17.15 -13.53
CA ASP A 44 -7.73 -16.96 -12.35
C ASP A 44 -7.75 -15.50 -11.86
N ALA A 45 -7.42 -14.52 -12.72
CA ALA A 45 -7.47 -13.11 -12.36
C ALA A 45 -8.89 -12.70 -11.90
N PRO A 46 -9.01 -11.77 -10.92
CA PRO A 46 -10.31 -11.34 -10.42
C PRO A 46 -11.16 -10.67 -11.52
N PRO A 47 -12.50 -10.74 -11.42
CA PRO A 47 -13.40 -10.13 -12.39
C PRO A 47 -13.10 -8.66 -12.67
N ALA A 48 -12.69 -7.91 -11.63
CA ALA A 48 -12.36 -6.49 -11.74
C ALA A 48 -11.19 -6.19 -12.71
N LEU A 49 -10.25 -7.12 -12.91
CA LEU A 49 -9.22 -7.00 -13.95
C LEU A 49 -9.73 -7.50 -15.30
N ARG A 50 -10.43 -8.64 -15.30
CA ARG A 50 -10.90 -9.26 -16.56
C ARG A 50 -11.93 -8.42 -17.31
N SER A 51 -12.69 -7.57 -16.60
CA SER A 51 -13.69 -6.68 -17.20
C SER A 51 -13.11 -5.36 -17.74
N LEU A 52 -11.82 -5.10 -17.57
CA LEU A 52 -11.21 -3.88 -18.10
C LEU A 52 -11.25 -3.90 -19.65
N PRO A 53 -11.60 -2.77 -20.31
CA PRO A 53 -11.73 -2.68 -21.76
C PRO A 53 -10.37 -2.48 -22.44
N VAL A 54 -9.42 -3.39 -22.18
CA VAL A 54 -8.06 -3.35 -22.71
C VAL A 54 -7.69 -4.69 -23.31
N GLU A 55 -6.68 -4.73 -24.18
CA GLU A 55 -6.11 -5.98 -24.67
C GLU A 55 -5.53 -6.80 -23.51
N GLN A 56 -5.90 -8.08 -23.39
CA GLN A 56 -5.50 -8.93 -22.28
C GLN A 56 -4.90 -10.26 -22.74
N HIS A 57 -3.83 -10.66 -22.07
CA HIS A 57 -3.19 -11.95 -22.26
C HIS A 57 -3.09 -12.68 -20.92
N ALA A 58 -3.70 -13.87 -20.83
CA ALA A 58 -3.67 -14.68 -19.62
C ALA A 58 -2.56 -15.74 -19.69
N ALA A 59 -1.76 -15.82 -18.62
CA ALA A 59 -0.69 -16.79 -18.52
C ALA A 59 -1.24 -18.21 -18.40
N PRO A 60 -0.75 -19.18 -19.19
CA PRO A 60 -1.21 -20.57 -19.14
C PRO A 60 -0.64 -21.36 -17.95
N PHE A 61 0.28 -20.77 -17.18
CA PHE A 61 0.98 -21.40 -16.07
C PHE A 61 0.42 -20.96 -14.72
N ARG A 62 0.54 -21.85 -13.72
CA ARG A 62 0.19 -21.52 -12.32
C ARG A 62 1.38 -21.01 -11.52
N TYR A 63 2.58 -21.47 -11.84
CA TYR A 63 3.80 -21.14 -11.10
C TYR A 63 4.34 -19.78 -11.52
N ARG A 64 4.52 -18.91 -10.54
CA ARG A 64 4.95 -17.53 -10.74
C ARG A 64 6.27 -17.43 -11.52
N PHE A 65 7.28 -18.22 -11.17
CA PHE A 65 8.57 -18.19 -11.85
C PHE A 65 8.44 -18.47 -13.35
N SER A 66 7.62 -19.45 -13.74
CA SER A 66 7.37 -19.79 -15.16
C SER A 66 6.63 -18.68 -15.88
N ILE A 67 5.69 -18.00 -15.18
CA ILE A 67 5.00 -16.83 -15.71
C ILE A 67 5.99 -15.70 -15.97
N GLU A 68 6.74 -15.29 -14.94
CA GLU A 68 7.61 -14.12 -14.99
C GLU A 68 8.83 -14.33 -15.91
N GLN A 69 9.49 -15.49 -15.85
CA GLN A 69 10.76 -15.66 -16.54
C GLN A 69 10.67 -16.28 -17.93
N ALA A 70 9.61 -17.01 -18.26
CA ALA A 70 9.43 -17.66 -19.55
C ALA A 70 8.29 -17.01 -20.36
N TRP A 71 7.07 -17.03 -19.82
CA TRP A 71 5.90 -16.61 -20.58
C TRP A 71 5.83 -15.10 -20.80
N LEU A 72 5.99 -14.30 -19.76
CA LEU A 72 5.84 -12.85 -19.82
C LEU A 72 6.78 -12.18 -20.85
N PRO A 73 8.10 -12.46 -20.87
CA PRO A 73 8.97 -11.83 -21.88
C PRO A 73 8.59 -12.24 -23.31
N MET A 74 8.14 -13.47 -23.52
CA MET A 74 7.69 -13.94 -24.84
C MET A 74 6.35 -13.30 -25.24
N ALA A 75 5.36 -13.27 -24.34
CA ALA A 75 4.08 -12.64 -24.60
C ALA A 75 4.26 -11.13 -24.86
N ALA A 76 5.03 -10.44 -24.01
CA ALA A 76 5.32 -9.03 -24.18
C ALA A 76 6.02 -8.70 -25.50
N SER A 77 6.96 -9.55 -25.93
CA SER A 77 7.65 -9.37 -27.23
C SER A 77 6.70 -9.53 -28.42
N ARG A 78 5.72 -10.43 -28.33
CA ARG A 78 4.74 -10.68 -29.42
C ARG A 78 3.70 -9.56 -29.54
N THR A 79 3.42 -8.85 -28.45
CA THR A 79 2.43 -7.77 -28.46
C THR A 79 2.98 -6.43 -28.95
N GLY A 80 4.29 -6.31 -29.18
CA GLY A 80 4.92 -5.10 -29.68
C GLY A 80 4.81 -3.90 -28.74
N ILE A 81 4.85 -4.13 -27.43
CA ILE A 81 4.83 -3.07 -26.42
C ILE A 81 6.09 -2.22 -26.44
N ASP A 82 5.93 -0.92 -26.21
CA ASP A 82 7.03 0.04 -26.11
C ASP A 82 7.70 0.04 -24.73
N LEU A 83 6.95 -0.32 -23.68
CA LEU A 83 7.39 -0.33 -22.27
C LEU A 83 6.63 -1.42 -21.51
N LEU A 84 7.35 -2.17 -20.66
CA LEU A 84 6.77 -3.13 -19.72
C LEU A 84 6.78 -2.54 -18.31
N HIS A 85 5.62 -2.51 -17.64
CA HIS A 85 5.52 -2.11 -16.24
C HIS A 85 5.37 -3.32 -15.31
N MET A 86 6.34 -3.49 -14.44
CA MET A 86 6.35 -4.49 -13.37
C MET A 86 5.82 -3.85 -12.07
N LEU A 87 4.66 -4.29 -11.58
CA LEU A 87 3.94 -3.59 -10.49
C LEU A 87 4.53 -3.81 -9.09
N ALA A 88 5.41 -4.81 -8.91
CA ALA A 88 6.06 -5.08 -7.62
C ALA A 88 7.34 -5.90 -7.72
N PHE A 89 7.65 -6.47 -8.88
CA PHE A 89 8.68 -7.49 -9.04
C PHE A 89 9.72 -7.12 -10.07
N PRO A 90 10.91 -7.76 -10.04
CA PRO A 90 11.95 -7.44 -10.99
C PRO A 90 11.53 -7.77 -12.42
N THR A 91 12.05 -6.99 -13.36
CA THR A 91 11.92 -7.29 -14.79
C THR A 91 12.47 -8.68 -15.09
N PRO A 92 11.78 -9.47 -15.93
CA PRO A 92 12.28 -10.77 -16.36
C PRO A 92 13.69 -10.68 -16.95
N LEU A 93 14.54 -11.67 -16.68
CA LEU A 93 15.94 -11.66 -17.11
C LEU A 93 16.09 -11.62 -18.65
N LEU A 94 15.17 -12.25 -19.37
CA LEU A 94 15.16 -12.33 -20.83
C LEU A 94 14.51 -11.11 -21.50
N TRP A 95 13.86 -10.21 -20.74
CA TRP A 95 13.29 -9.00 -21.29
C TRP A 95 14.39 -8.02 -21.70
N ARG A 96 14.35 -7.59 -22.96
CA ARG A 96 15.34 -6.66 -23.55
C ARG A 96 14.77 -5.28 -23.88
N GLY A 97 13.43 -5.14 -23.78
CA GLY A 97 12.75 -3.87 -23.99
C GLY A 97 12.89 -2.91 -22.82
N LYS A 98 12.30 -1.72 -22.96
CA LYS A 98 12.20 -0.78 -21.86
C LYS A 98 11.30 -1.36 -20.77
N ALA A 99 11.65 -1.07 -19.51
CA ALA A 99 10.84 -1.45 -18.37
C ALA A 99 10.79 -0.34 -17.33
N VAL A 100 9.66 -0.23 -16.64
CA VAL A 100 9.49 0.52 -15.40
C VAL A 100 9.07 -0.44 -14.30
N ILE A 101 9.54 -0.21 -13.09
CA ILE A 101 9.28 -1.08 -11.93
C ILE A 101 8.68 -0.22 -10.82
N THR A 102 7.52 -0.61 -10.29
CA THR A 102 7.03 -0.03 -9.03
C THR A 102 7.73 -0.69 -7.85
N VAL A 103 8.35 0.12 -7.02
CA VAL A 103 8.95 -0.27 -5.74
C VAL A 103 8.17 0.45 -4.64
N HIS A 104 7.37 -0.30 -3.89
CA HIS A 104 6.44 0.28 -2.90
C HIS A 104 7.14 0.87 -1.69
N ASP A 105 8.25 0.25 -1.29
CA ASP A 105 9.06 0.70 -0.15
C ASP A 105 10.47 0.10 -0.19
N ALA A 106 11.33 0.55 0.72
CA ALA A 106 12.68 0.04 0.88
C ALA A 106 12.82 -1.02 1.99
N THR A 107 11.71 -1.57 2.52
CA THR A 107 11.70 -2.64 3.55
C THR A 107 12.70 -3.76 3.25
N PRO A 108 12.80 -4.30 2.03
CA PRO A 108 13.71 -5.41 1.75
C PRO A 108 15.19 -5.10 1.97
N TRP A 109 15.56 -3.83 2.03
CA TRP A 109 16.95 -3.39 2.18
C TRP A 109 17.23 -2.73 3.52
N LEU A 110 16.27 -1.94 4.06
CA LEU A 110 16.43 -1.20 5.32
C LEU A 110 15.93 -1.97 6.54
N HIS A 111 14.89 -2.80 6.38
CA HIS A 111 14.23 -3.53 7.47
C HIS A 111 14.21 -5.04 7.21
N ARG A 112 15.37 -5.59 6.85
CA ARG A 112 15.52 -7.00 6.42
C ARG A 112 15.02 -8.01 7.45
N ASP A 113 15.07 -7.67 8.72
CA ASP A 113 14.66 -8.56 9.81
C ASP A 113 13.13 -8.68 9.91
N THR A 114 12.42 -7.76 9.31
CA THR A 114 10.95 -7.76 9.28
C THR A 114 10.36 -8.53 8.11
N ILE A 115 11.17 -9.07 7.19
CA ILE A 115 10.73 -9.86 6.03
C ILE A 115 11.14 -11.34 6.13
N SER A 116 10.37 -12.20 5.49
CA SER A 116 10.65 -13.65 5.49
C SER A 116 11.97 -13.99 4.79
N PRO A 117 12.65 -15.11 5.17
CA PRO A 117 13.92 -15.52 4.56
C PRO A 117 13.85 -15.69 3.05
N GLY A 118 12.75 -16.25 2.53
CA GLY A 118 12.55 -16.42 1.08
C GLY A 118 12.49 -15.09 0.34
N MET A 119 11.87 -14.07 0.93
CA MET A 119 11.83 -12.72 0.36
C MET A 119 13.20 -12.03 0.42
N ARG A 120 14.00 -12.26 1.47
CA ARG A 120 15.38 -11.73 1.57
C ARG A 120 16.25 -12.21 0.40
N TYR A 121 16.11 -13.48 0.04
CA TYR A 121 16.81 -14.05 -1.11
C TYR A 121 16.30 -13.47 -2.43
N TYR A 122 14.98 -13.37 -2.59
CA TYR A 122 14.35 -12.85 -3.81
C TYR A 122 14.72 -11.39 -4.11
N TYR A 123 14.75 -10.51 -3.09
CA TYR A 123 15.15 -9.10 -3.21
C TYR A 123 16.69 -8.89 -3.20
N GLY A 124 17.45 -9.94 -3.47
CA GLY A 124 18.91 -9.93 -3.52
C GLY A 124 19.49 -9.27 -4.78
N PRO A 125 20.68 -9.74 -5.23
CA PRO A 125 21.41 -9.12 -6.33
C PRO A 125 20.64 -8.98 -7.63
N LEU A 126 19.82 -9.97 -7.99
CA LEU A 126 19.02 -9.97 -9.22
C LEU A 126 18.02 -8.81 -9.26
N TYR A 127 17.35 -8.52 -8.13
CA TYR A 127 16.42 -7.41 -8.06
C TYR A 127 17.14 -6.06 -8.18
N LYS A 128 18.29 -5.90 -7.48
CA LYS A 128 19.13 -4.70 -7.62
C LYS A 128 19.58 -4.49 -9.07
N GLN A 129 19.94 -5.57 -9.75
CA GLN A 129 20.31 -5.50 -11.16
C GLN A 129 19.14 -5.09 -12.05
N ALA A 130 17.95 -5.64 -11.82
CA ALA A 130 16.73 -5.27 -12.54
C ALA A 130 16.41 -3.77 -12.38
N LEU A 131 16.51 -3.23 -11.15
CA LEU A 131 16.30 -1.81 -10.87
C LEU A 131 17.32 -0.91 -11.59
N ARG A 132 18.58 -1.33 -11.64
CA ARG A 132 19.62 -0.58 -12.39
C ARG A 132 19.36 -0.56 -13.90
N ARG A 133 18.80 -1.63 -14.47
CA ARG A 133 18.48 -1.77 -15.90
C ARG A 133 17.14 -1.12 -16.27
N ALA A 134 16.22 -0.95 -15.32
CA ALA A 134 14.94 -0.33 -15.57
C ALA A 134 15.11 1.06 -16.19
N SER A 135 14.22 1.45 -17.09
CA SER A 135 14.20 2.78 -17.70
C SER A 135 13.81 3.86 -16.70
N GLY A 136 13.03 3.49 -15.67
CA GLY A 136 12.61 4.31 -14.53
C GLY A 136 12.07 3.43 -13.43
N ILE A 137 11.88 4.04 -12.27
CA ILE A 137 11.27 3.43 -11.10
C ILE A 137 10.09 4.30 -10.71
N ILE A 138 8.97 3.68 -10.36
CA ILE A 138 7.84 4.34 -9.72
C ILE A 138 7.88 3.96 -8.24
N THR A 139 7.58 4.92 -7.36
CA THR A 139 7.37 4.67 -5.93
C THR A 139 6.17 5.46 -5.44
N VAL A 140 5.71 5.17 -4.22
CA VAL A 140 4.39 5.61 -3.74
C VAL A 140 4.42 6.81 -2.81
N SER A 141 5.62 7.32 -2.47
CA SER A 141 5.81 8.50 -1.61
C SER A 141 7.19 9.11 -1.81
N GLU A 142 7.37 10.38 -1.44
CA GLU A 142 8.67 11.04 -1.40
C GLU A 142 9.56 10.42 -0.31
N ALA A 143 8.96 9.97 0.80
CA ALA A 143 9.66 9.21 1.83
C ALA A 143 10.29 7.93 1.25
N SER A 144 9.51 7.11 0.54
CA SER A 144 10.04 5.91 -0.14
C SER A 144 11.07 6.24 -1.21
N ARG A 145 10.92 7.36 -1.93
CA ARG A 145 11.93 7.82 -2.89
C ARG A 145 13.27 8.09 -2.21
N ALA A 146 13.25 8.84 -1.10
CA ALA A 146 14.45 9.13 -0.32
C ALA A 146 15.13 7.85 0.18
N ASP A 147 14.34 6.91 0.71
CA ASP A 147 14.82 5.62 1.19
C ASP A 147 15.46 4.78 0.06
N LEU A 148 14.87 4.76 -1.12
CA LEU A 148 15.40 4.03 -2.27
C LEU A 148 16.71 4.64 -2.79
N VAL A 149 16.85 5.97 -2.75
CA VAL A 149 18.13 6.65 -3.06
C VAL A 149 19.21 6.19 -2.09
N VAL A 150 18.92 6.22 -0.79
CA VAL A 150 19.87 5.81 0.26
C VAL A 150 20.20 4.32 0.19
N ALA A 151 19.19 3.45 0.12
CA ALA A 151 19.35 2.00 0.20
C ALA A 151 20.01 1.37 -1.05
N LEU A 152 19.81 1.97 -2.23
CA LEU A 152 20.19 1.36 -3.52
C LEU A 152 21.15 2.21 -4.34
N GLY A 153 21.43 3.46 -3.95
CA GLY A 153 22.24 4.40 -4.71
C GLY A 153 21.64 4.74 -6.09
N ILE A 154 20.32 4.71 -6.22
CA ILE A 154 19.64 5.02 -7.49
C ILE A 154 19.51 6.54 -7.60
N PRO A 155 19.91 7.16 -8.73
CA PRO A 155 19.75 8.58 -8.92
C PRO A 155 18.27 9.04 -8.79
N PRO A 156 17.98 10.10 -8.03
CA PRO A 156 16.61 10.51 -7.72
C PRO A 156 15.79 10.88 -8.97
N GLU A 157 16.43 11.34 -10.05
CA GLU A 157 15.77 11.66 -11.32
C GLU A 157 15.25 10.43 -12.08
N ARG A 158 15.61 9.22 -11.65
CA ARG A 158 15.10 7.96 -12.17
C ARG A 158 13.92 7.41 -11.37
N ILE A 159 13.63 8.00 -10.21
CA ILE A 159 12.55 7.59 -9.32
C ILE A 159 11.43 8.61 -9.44
N HIS A 160 10.27 8.14 -9.86
CA HIS A 160 9.04 8.94 -10.02
C HIS A 160 8.08 8.59 -8.90
N VAL A 161 7.56 9.60 -8.22
CA VAL A 161 6.54 9.39 -7.18
C VAL A 161 5.16 9.48 -7.81
N THR A 162 4.32 8.47 -7.55
CA THR A 162 2.89 8.49 -7.84
C THR A 162 2.18 8.01 -6.56
N HIS A 163 1.47 8.91 -5.90
CA HIS A 163 0.82 8.58 -4.64
C HIS A 163 -0.29 7.56 -4.85
N ASN A 164 -0.46 6.67 -3.86
CA ASN A 164 -1.59 5.76 -3.86
C ASN A 164 -2.90 6.52 -3.69
N GLY A 165 -3.97 5.97 -4.28
CA GLY A 165 -5.32 6.46 -4.09
C GLY A 165 -6.06 5.77 -2.94
N VAL A 166 -7.14 6.39 -2.50
CA VAL A 166 -8.12 5.82 -1.58
C VAL A 166 -9.34 5.36 -2.38
N GLN A 167 -9.93 4.22 -1.99
CA GLN A 167 -11.15 3.71 -2.62
C GLN A 167 -12.35 4.59 -2.24
N PRO A 168 -13.29 4.85 -3.19
CA PRO A 168 -14.46 5.68 -2.93
C PRO A 168 -15.29 5.23 -1.73
N CYS A 169 -15.40 3.92 -1.47
CA CYS A 169 -16.15 3.38 -0.34
C CYS A 169 -15.69 3.91 1.02
N PHE A 170 -14.42 4.28 1.17
CA PHE A 170 -13.92 4.88 2.42
C PHE A 170 -14.28 6.37 2.52
N LEU A 171 -14.39 7.09 1.41
CA LEU A 171 -14.87 8.49 1.41
C LEU A 171 -16.36 8.59 1.73
N ASP A 172 -17.13 7.57 1.35
CA ASP A 172 -18.57 7.48 1.59
C ASP A 172 -18.93 6.68 2.84
N ALA A 173 -17.92 6.28 3.63
CA ALA A 173 -18.07 5.46 4.81
C ALA A 173 -19.01 6.12 5.83
N LYS A 174 -19.90 5.32 6.41
CA LYS A 174 -20.82 5.73 7.47
C LYS A 174 -20.66 4.79 8.66
N ALA A 175 -20.68 5.38 9.85
CA ALA A 175 -20.74 4.57 11.06
C ALA A 175 -22.03 3.75 11.06
N PRO A 176 -21.97 2.47 11.40
CA PRO A 176 -23.16 1.66 11.54
C PRO A 176 -24.10 2.23 12.60
N ALA A 177 -25.42 2.09 12.38
CA ALA A 177 -26.45 2.60 13.30
C ALA A 177 -26.48 1.85 14.65
N GLY A 178 -26.81 2.57 15.73
CA GLY A 178 -27.05 2.03 17.06
C GLY A 178 -25.90 2.24 18.07
N PRO A 179 -26.18 2.03 19.37
CA PRO A 179 -25.18 2.17 20.43
C PRO A 179 -24.10 1.10 20.31
N ARG A 180 -22.86 1.49 20.53
CA ARG A 180 -21.68 0.59 20.46
C ARG A 180 -20.70 0.93 21.57
N ALA A 181 -20.04 -0.09 22.08
CA ALA A 181 -18.87 0.12 22.90
C ALA A 181 -17.79 0.85 22.08
N PRO A 182 -17.15 1.88 22.63
CA PRO A 182 -16.07 2.59 21.96
C PRO A 182 -14.89 1.64 21.68
N TYR A 183 -14.27 1.79 20.51
CA TYR A 183 -13.11 0.93 20.16
C TYR A 183 -12.02 1.69 19.43
N LEU A 184 -10.80 1.22 19.66
CA LEU A 184 -9.64 1.52 18.84
C LEU A 184 -9.60 0.56 17.66
N LEU A 185 -9.21 1.05 16.49
CA LEU A 185 -9.05 0.24 15.29
C LEU A 185 -7.60 0.26 14.82
N ALA A 186 -7.03 -0.91 14.53
CA ALA A 186 -5.79 -1.04 13.78
C ALA A 186 -5.98 -2.00 12.61
N VAL A 187 -5.41 -1.66 11.44
CA VAL A 187 -5.63 -2.39 10.18
C VAL A 187 -4.30 -2.74 9.54
N GLY A 188 -4.17 -3.97 9.09
CA GLY A 188 -3.01 -4.47 8.33
C GLY A 188 -2.67 -5.91 8.64
N THR A 189 -1.82 -6.52 7.81
CA THR A 189 -1.28 -7.85 8.11
C THR A 189 -0.52 -7.80 9.44
N LEU A 190 -0.81 -8.75 10.34
CA LEU A 190 -0.17 -8.81 11.65
C LEU A 190 1.27 -9.33 11.48
N GLU A 191 2.19 -8.41 11.26
CA GLU A 191 3.62 -8.65 11.02
C GLU A 191 4.47 -7.72 11.91
N PRO A 192 5.74 -8.05 12.18
CA PRO A 192 6.58 -7.27 13.12
C PRO A 192 6.64 -5.79 12.78
N ARG A 193 6.69 -5.42 11.52
CA ARG A 193 6.73 -4.02 11.04
C ARG A 193 5.52 -3.19 11.48
N LYS A 194 4.36 -3.81 11.68
CA LYS A 194 3.14 -3.14 12.15
C LYS A 194 3.13 -2.84 13.65
N ASN A 195 4.10 -3.38 14.40
CA ASN A 195 4.40 -3.00 15.78
C ASN A 195 3.20 -3.06 16.74
N ILE A 196 2.34 -4.07 16.55
CA ILE A 196 1.15 -4.27 17.38
C ILE A 196 1.48 -4.38 18.88
N PRO A 197 2.62 -4.93 19.32
CA PRO A 197 2.98 -4.95 20.75
C PRO A 197 2.99 -3.56 21.41
N VAL A 198 3.44 -2.51 20.73
CA VAL A 198 3.41 -1.13 21.26
C VAL A 198 1.96 -0.66 21.46
N LEU A 199 1.07 -0.93 20.50
CA LEU A 199 -0.36 -0.63 20.66
C LEU A 199 -1.00 -1.42 21.81
N LEU A 200 -0.68 -2.69 21.96
CA LEU A 200 -1.19 -3.51 23.07
C LEU A 200 -0.75 -2.95 24.44
N ASN A 201 0.49 -2.50 24.56
CA ASN A 201 0.97 -1.88 25.79
C ASN A 201 0.26 -0.54 26.06
N ALA A 202 0.11 0.33 25.06
CA ALA A 202 -0.66 1.55 25.16
C ALA A 202 -2.13 1.29 25.55
N PHE A 203 -2.72 0.25 24.96
CA PHE A 203 -4.09 -0.17 25.27
C PHE A 203 -4.24 -0.67 26.72
N ARG A 204 -3.25 -1.40 27.26
CA ARG A 204 -3.22 -1.80 28.69
C ARG A 204 -3.23 -0.58 29.60
N GLU A 205 -2.41 0.43 29.32
CA GLU A 205 -2.40 1.68 30.12
C GLU A 205 -3.80 2.33 30.13
N LEU A 206 -4.44 2.47 28.97
CA LEU A 206 -5.80 3.05 28.88
C LEU A 206 -6.85 2.21 29.61
N ARG A 207 -6.76 0.88 29.55
CA ARG A 207 -7.66 0.00 30.31
C ARG A 207 -7.44 0.10 31.83
N ALA A 208 -6.19 0.20 32.27
CA ALA A 208 -5.85 0.37 33.70
C ALA A 208 -6.39 1.69 34.28
N GLU A 209 -6.61 2.72 33.45
CA GLU A 209 -7.29 3.96 33.82
C GLU A 209 -8.83 3.80 34.00
N GLY A 210 -9.36 2.57 33.81
CA GLY A 210 -10.81 2.29 33.93
C GLY A 210 -11.63 2.62 32.68
N ARG A 211 -10.98 2.88 31.54
CA ARG A 211 -11.71 3.18 30.27
C ARG A 211 -12.40 1.93 29.75
N ASP A 212 -13.69 2.00 29.52
CA ASP A 212 -14.43 0.95 28.82
C ASP A 212 -14.20 1.06 27.30
N LEU A 213 -13.11 0.43 26.85
CA LEU A 213 -12.60 0.53 25.49
C LEU A 213 -12.27 -0.85 24.96
N GLN A 214 -12.61 -1.12 23.70
CA GLN A 214 -12.21 -2.33 22.98
C GLN A 214 -11.09 -2.03 21.97
N LEU A 215 -10.36 -3.05 21.55
CA LEU A 215 -9.39 -2.99 20.46
C LEU A 215 -9.80 -3.93 19.34
N VAL A 216 -9.98 -3.41 18.14
CA VAL A 216 -10.29 -4.20 16.94
C VAL A 216 -9.07 -4.23 16.03
N LEU A 217 -8.54 -5.42 15.78
CA LEU A 217 -7.42 -5.68 14.88
C LEU A 217 -7.94 -6.34 13.62
N VAL A 218 -7.88 -5.63 12.51
CA VAL A 218 -8.31 -6.11 11.19
C VAL A 218 -7.11 -6.50 10.37
N GLY A 219 -7.12 -7.71 9.86
CA GLY A 219 -6.08 -8.22 8.96
C GLY A 219 -5.75 -9.67 9.27
N ARG A 220 -5.15 -10.32 8.30
CA ARG A 220 -4.72 -11.72 8.46
C ARG A 220 -3.49 -11.80 9.36
N GLN A 221 -3.35 -12.94 10.00
CA GLN A 221 -2.11 -13.28 10.67
C GLN A 221 -0.98 -13.41 9.64
N GLY A 222 0.10 -12.66 9.85
CA GLY A 222 1.31 -12.72 9.05
C GLY A 222 2.28 -13.78 9.59
N TRP A 223 3.55 -13.44 9.57
CA TRP A 223 4.64 -14.30 10.08
C TRP A 223 5.15 -13.86 11.46
N ALA A 224 4.41 -12.98 12.15
CA ALA A 224 4.68 -12.66 13.54
C ALA A 224 4.34 -13.86 14.44
N ASP A 225 5.09 -14.00 15.52
CA ASP A 225 4.72 -14.89 16.62
C ASP A 225 3.33 -14.52 17.16
N SER A 226 2.77 -15.38 17.99
CA SER A 226 1.48 -15.10 18.63
C SER A 226 1.48 -13.73 19.31
N LEU A 227 0.40 -12.95 19.10
CA LEU A 227 0.27 -11.65 19.74
C LEU A 227 0.24 -11.80 21.27
N PRO A 228 1.01 -10.98 22.02
CA PRO A 228 1.06 -11.06 23.47
C PRO A 228 -0.18 -10.38 24.09
N LEU A 229 -1.37 -10.96 23.88
CA LEU A 229 -2.63 -10.39 24.35
C LEU A 229 -2.73 -10.37 25.88
N GLY A 230 -2.29 -11.45 26.55
CA GLY A 230 -2.28 -11.55 28.02
C GLY A 230 -3.61 -11.15 28.66
N ASP A 231 -3.54 -10.24 29.59
CA ASP A 231 -4.65 -9.72 30.41
C ASP A 231 -5.73 -8.94 29.61
N VAL A 232 -5.38 -8.40 28.46
CA VAL A 232 -6.33 -7.65 27.61
C VAL A 232 -7.03 -8.51 26.55
N ALA A 233 -6.79 -9.82 26.50
CA ALA A 233 -7.35 -10.71 25.48
C ALA A 233 -8.88 -10.63 25.36
N ALA A 234 -9.61 -10.49 26.47
CA ALA A 234 -11.07 -10.37 26.49
C ALA A 234 -11.60 -9.08 25.83
N TYR A 235 -10.75 -8.09 25.64
CA TYR A 235 -11.10 -6.78 25.08
C TYR A 235 -10.54 -6.58 23.66
N VAL A 236 -9.86 -7.58 23.11
CA VAL A 236 -9.26 -7.53 21.76
C VAL A 236 -10.02 -8.45 20.82
N ARG A 237 -10.56 -7.89 19.76
CA ARG A 237 -11.22 -8.62 18.66
C ARG A 237 -10.30 -8.72 17.47
N LEU A 238 -9.95 -9.96 17.06
CA LEU A 238 -9.24 -10.27 15.83
C LEU A 238 -10.27 -10.65 14.77
N THR A 239 -10.40 -9.86 13.70
CA THR A 239 -11.44 -10.12 12.68
C THR A 239 -10.95 -10.98 11.53
N GLY A 240 -9.62 -11.11 11.35
CA GLY A 240 -9.09 -11.55 10.08
C GLY A 240 -9.25 -10.47 8.99
N SER A 241 -9.17 -10.89 7.73
CA SER A 241 -9.46 -10.00 6.59
C SER A 241 -10.96 -9.83 6.43
N VAL A 242 -11.40 -8.61 6.21
CA VAL A 242 -12.81 -8.26 5.95
C VAL A 242 -12.96 -7.62 4.57
N PRO A 243 -14.15 -7.64 3.96
CA PRO A 243 -14.45 -6.91 2.73
C PRO A 243 -14.34 -5.39 2.93
N ASP A 244 -14.08 -4.64 1.83
CA ASP A 244 -13.89 -3.19 1.90
C ASP A 244 -15.11 -2.45 2.46
N ALA A 245 -16.33 -2.91 2.18
CA ALA A 245 -17.54 -2.32 2.73
C ALA A 245 -17.59 -2.43 4.26
N GLU A 246 -17.30 -3.61 4.81
CA GLU A 246 -17.21 -3.83 6.26
C GLU A 246 -16.05 -3.05 6.87
N LEU A 247 -14.91 -2.99 6.19
CA LEU A 247 -13.75 -2.21 6.63
C LEU A 247 -14.07 -0.71 6.69
N ALA A 248 -14.82 -0.19 5.73
CA ALA A 248 -15.27 1.20 5.71
C ALA A 248 -16.18 1.53 6.92
N GLU A 249 -17.10 0.62 7.26
CA GLU A 249 -17.92 0.74 8.46
C GLU A 249 -17.09 0.70 9.75
N LEU A 250 -16.10 -0.19 9.81
CA LEU A 250 -15.18 -0.28 10.95
C LEU A 250 -14.34 0.98 11.11
N TYR A 251 -13.87 1.59 10.03
CA TYR A 251 -13.20 2.89 10.09
C TYR A 251 -14.15 3.96 10.61
N ALA A 252 -15.31 4.13 9.99
CA ALA A 252 -16.24 5.19 10.32
C ALA A 252 -16.83 5.07 11.74
N GLY A 253 -16.91 3.85 12.28
CA GLY A 253 -17.40 3.58 13.63
C GLY A 253 -16.35 3.61 14.73
N ALA A 254 -15.05 3.67 14.38
CA ALA A 254 -13.97 3.67 15.36
C ALA A 254 -13.88 5.00 16.12
N SER A 255 -13.64 4.91 17.43
CA SER A 255 -13.36 6.09 18.26
C SER A 255 -12.00 6.71 17.93
N CYS A 256 -11.02 5.85 17.55
CA CYS A 256 -9.72 6.27 17.07
C CYS A 256 -9.08 5.14 16.23
N PHE A 257 -8.52 5.50 15.10
CA PHE A 257 -7.65 4.63 14.32
C PHE A 257 -6.20 4.77 14.80
N VAL A 258 -5.49 3.65 14.97
CA VAL A 258 -4.10 3.65 15.44
C VAL A 258 -3.21 2.88 14.47
N LEU A 259 -2.13 3.52 14.00
CA LEU A 259 -1.14 2.91 13.12
C LEU A 259 0.27 3.03 13.72
N PRO A 260 0.71 2.07 14.56
CA PRO A 260 1.97 2.14 15.30
C PRO A 260 3.18 1.62 14.50
N SER A 261 3.09 1.59 13.17
CA SER A 261 4.08 0.96 12.31
C SER A 261 5.49 1.51 12.50
N LEU A 262 6.49 0.64 12.51
CA LEU A 262 7.90 1.01 12.51
C LEU A 262 8.34 1.62 11.18
N TYR A 263 7.71 1.19 10.09
CA TYR A 263 8.03 1.62 8.74
C TYR A 263 6.84 1.43 7.79
N GLU A 264 6.65 2.36 6.86
CA GLU A 264 5.63 2.31 5.80
C GLU A 264 6.17 2.89 4.50
N GLY A 265 5.70 2.36 3.37
CA GLY A 265 5.95 2.97 2.06
C GLY A 265 5.08 4.18 1.79
N PHE A 266 3.80 4.11 2.21
CA PHE A 266 2.80 5.17 2.05
C PHE A 266 1.91 5.30 3.29
N GLY A 267 1.31 4.19 3.72
CA GLY A 267 0.33 4.20 4.81
C GLY A 267 -1.12 4.23 4.30
N LEU A 268 -1.46 3.33 3.36
CA LEU A 268 -2.83 3.21 2.81
C LEU A 268 -3.89 3.16 3.90
N CYS A 269 -3.67 2.39 4.97
CA CYS A 269 -4.62 2.28 6.08
C CYS A 269 -4.84 3.62 6.80
N LEU A 270 -3.82 4.48 6.88
CA LEU A 270 -3.97 5.83 7.42
C LEU A 270 -4.82 6.70 6.48
N ALA A 271 -4.52 6.65 5.17
CA ALA A 271 -5.29 7.39 4.18
C ALA A 271 -6.76 6.96 4.13
N GLU A 272 -7.05 5.65 4.29
CA GLU A 272 -8.40 5.09 4.39
C GLU A 272 -9.12 5.58 5.65
N ALA A 273 -8.47 5.55 6.82
CA ALA A 273 -9.02 6.08 8.08
C ALA A 273 -9.33 7.58 7.96
N MET A 274 -8.41 8.35 7.38
CA MET A 274 -8.59 9.77 7.10
C MET A 274 -9.80 10.02 6.18
N ALA A 275 -9.95 9.23 5.12
CA ALA A 275 -11.07 9.32 4.18
C ALA A 275 -12.41 9.03 4.86
N ALA A 276 -12.45 8.05 5.75
CA ALA A 276 -13.62 7.72 6.56
C ALA A 276 -13.96 8.80 7.62
N GLY A 277 -13.05 9.76 7.84
CA GLY A 277 -13.24 10.81 8.85
C GLY A 277 -12.99 10.32 10.28
N THR A 278 -12.20 9.28 10.45
CA THR A 278 -11.84 8.70 11.74
C THR A 278 -10.71 9.49 12.39
N PRO A 279 -10.80 9.92 13.66
CA PRO A 279 -9.64 10.45 14.38
C PRO A 279 -8.48 9.45 14.35
N ALA A 280 -7.27 9.90 14.06
CA ALA A 280 -6.15 9.00 13.86
C ALA A 280 -4.93 9.36 14.71
N VAL A 281 -4.27 8.32 15.22
CA VAL A 281 -2.94 8.37 15.86
C VAL A 281 -2.01 7.47 15.06
N ALA A 282 -0.87 7.99 14.64
CA ALA A 282 0.08 7.26 13.82
C ALA A 282 1.52 7.40 14.36
N SER A 283 2.39 6.47 13.97
CA SER A 283 3.82 6.62 14.23
C SER A 283 4.37 7.87 13.57
N ASP A 284 5.29 8.54 14.27
CA ASP A 284 6.02 9.70 13.77
C ASP A 284 7.16 9.23 12.83
N ILE A 285 6.79 8.84 11.61
CA ILE A 285 7.70 8.40 10.55
C ILE A 285 7.42 9.16 9.25
N PRO A 286 8.44 9.34 8.39
CA PRO A 286 8.34 10.21 7.21
C PRO A 286 7.12 9.93 6.31
N ALA A 287 6.87 8.67 5.96
CA ALA A 287 5.75 8.32 5.07
C ALA A 287 4.38 8.65 5.67
N LEU A 288 4.20 8.44 6.99
CA LEU A 288 2.93 8.76 7.65
C LEU A 288 2.76 10.27 7.86
N ARG A 289 3.87 11.02 8.07
CA ARG A 289 3.87 12.49 8.04
C ARG A 289 3.50 13.02 6.67
N GLU A 290 4.02 12.42 5.59
CA GLU A 290 3.68 12.82 4.22
C GLU A 290 2.19 12.64 3.92
N VAL A 291 1.58 11.54 4.38
CA VAL A 291 0.15 11.28 4.18
C VAL A 291 -0.73 12.08 5.13
N GLY A 292 -0.45 12.08 6.42
CA GLY A 292 -1.31 12.67 7.45
C GLY A 292 -1.15 14.18 7.59
N GLY A 293 0.04 14.75 7.29
CA GLY A 293 0.34 16.16 7.53
C GLY A 293 0.05 16.58 8.96
N ASP A 294 -0.59 17.74 9.13
CA ASP A 294 -0.98 18.27 10.45
C ASP A 294 -2.38 17.84 10.89
N SER A 295 -2.98 16.85 10.21
CA SER A 295 -4.35 16.41 10.48
C SER A 295 -4.42 15.11 11.30
N VAL A 296 -3.27 14.60 11.75
CA VAL A 296 -3.14 13.34 12.49
C VAL A 296 -2.30 13.61 13.74
N ARG A 297 -2.61 12.93 14.85
CA ARG A 297 -1.72 12.91 16.02
C ARG A 297 -0.60 11.90 15.79
N TYR A 298 0.61 12.24 16.25
CA TYR A 298 1.78 11.38 16.06
C TYR A 298 2.42 11.01 17.39
N ALA A 299 2.98 9.80 17.44
CA ALA A 299 3.75 9.30 18.57
C ALA A 299 5.03 8.59 18.09
N PRO A 300 6.15 8.66 18.80
CA PRO A 300 7.32 7.86 18.49
C PRO A 300 6.99 6.37 18.45
N PRO A 301 7.45 5.62 17.42
CA PRO A 301 7.05 4.23 17.21
C PRO A 301 7.51 3.26 18.32
N ASP A 302 8.47 3.64 19.13
CA ASP A 302 9.04 2.86 20.24
C ASP A 302 8.46 3.20 21.61
N SER A 303 7.48 4.14 21.70
CA SER A 303 6.94 4.62 22.96
C SER A 303 5.46 4.25 23.15
N PRO A 304 5.12 3.16 23.87
CA PRO A 304 3.75 2.82 24.22
C PRO A 304 3.04 3.95 24.96
N ARG A 305 3.74 4.63 25.88
CA ARG A 305 3.20 5.74 26.66
C ARG A 305 2.81 6.92 25.78
N ALA A 306 3.65 7.30 24.80
CA ALA A 306 3.30 8.38 23.87
C ALA A 306 2.08 8.02 23.01
N PHE A 307 1.92 6.75 22.62
CA PHE A 307 0.70 6.28 21.97
C PHE A 307 -0.50 6.36 22.91
N ALA A 308 -0.38 5.93 24.16
CA ALA A 308 -1.47 6.04 25.13
C ALA A 308 -1.89 7.51 25.34
N ASP A 309 -0.93 8.42 25.47
CA ASP A 309 -1.17 9.87 25.63
C ASP A 309 -1.89 10.46 24.40
N ALA A 310 -1.41 10.14 23.19
CA ALA A 310 -2.03 10.62 21.95
C ALA A 310 -3.44 10.04 21.72
N ILE A 311 -3.65 8.76 22.06
CA ILE A 311 -4.97 8.13 21.99
C ILE A 311 -5.92 8.77 23.04
N ARG A 312 -5.45 9.01 24.25
CA ARG A 312 -6.21 9.70 25.31
C ARG A 312 -6.68 11.06 24.84
N GLN A 313 -5.78 11.86 24.29
CA GLN A 313 -6.13 13.15 23.69
C GLN A 313 -7.17 12.99 22.56
N ALA A 314 -7.00 11.97 21.69
CA ALA A 314 -7.95 11.72 20.63
C ALA A 314 -9.37 11.40 21.14
N LEU A 315 -9.49 10.73 22.29
CA LEU A 315 -10.75 10.33 22.89
C LEU A 315 -11.40 11.46 23.72
N ASP A 316 -10.59 12.25 24.45
CA ASP A 316 -11.05 13.22 25.42
C ASP A 316 -11.29 14.61 24.80
N GLU A 317 -10.43 15.02 23.86
CA GLU A 317 -10.52 16.32 23.16
C GLU A 317 -11.42 16.21 21.90
N ARG A 318 -12.70 15.90 22.12
CA ARG A 318 -13.63 15.54 21.03
C ARG A 318 -13.74 16.58 19.93
N GLU A 319 -13.87 17.87 20.29
CA GLU A 319 -13.99 18.96 19.30
C GLU A 319 -12.73 19.09 18.44
N GLN A 320 -11.56 19.05 19.08
CA GLN A 320 -10.28 19.13 18.36
C GLN A 320 -10.08 17.89 17.49
N SER A 321 -10.43 16.70 17.98
CA SER A 321 -10.34 15.44 17.22
C SER A 321 -11.29 15.44 16.03
N ALA A 322 -12.49 15.96 16.15
CA ALA A 322 -13.43 16.12 15.04
C ALA A 322 -12.89 17.12 13.99
N ALA A 323 -12.31 18.23 14.42
CA ALA A 323 -11.69 19.21 13.53
C ALA A 323 -10.48 18.61 12.78
N LEU A 324 -9.63 17.84 13.48
CA LEU A 324 -8.52 17.10 12.87
C LEU A 324 -9.04 16.08 11.84
N ALA A 325 -10.02 15.28 12.19
CA ALA A 325 -10.62 14.27 11.33
C ALA A 325 -11.25 14.89 10.06
N GLN A 326 -11.89 16.05 10.18
CA GLN A 326 -12.44 16.77 9.04
C GLN A 326 -11.33 17.26 8.09
N ARG A 327 -10.22 17.81 8.63
CA ARG A 327 -9.06 18.21 7.83
C ARG A 327 -8.40 16.98 7.19
N ALA A 328 -8.27 15.88 7.93
CA ALA A 328 -7.76 14.61 7.42
C ALA A 328 -8.59 14.09 6.24
N ARG A 329 -9.92 14.13 6.37
CA ARG A 329 -10.84 13.72 5.30
C ARG A 329 -10.71 14.61 4.06
N ALA A 330 -10.58 15.92 4.24
CA ALA A 330 -10.34 16.85 3.14
C ALA A 330 -9.02 16.55 2.43
N ARG A 331 -7.96 16.28 3.18
CA ARG A 331 -6.64 15.90 2.64
C ARG A 331 -6.69 14.56 1.89
N ALA A 332 -7.36 13.55 2.44
CA ALA A 332 -7.49 12.23 1.84
C ALA A 332 -8.17 12.24 0.47
N ARG A 333 -9.06 13.21 0.19
CA ARG A 333 -9.66 13.40 -1.13
C ARG A 333 -8.64 13.74 -2.23
N GLY A 334 -7.48 14.27 -1.86
CA GLY A 334 -6.37 14.49 -2.78
C GLY A 334 -5.66 13.21 -3.22
N PHE A 335 -5.83 12.11 -2.48
CA PHE A 335 -5.26 10.81 -2.82
C PHE A 335 -6.28 10.00 -3.63
N SER A 336 -6.27 10.15 -4.95
CA SER A 336 -7.19 9.43 -5.83
C SER A 336 -6.46 8.46 -6.76
N TRP A 337 -7.10 7.33 -7.05
CA TRP A 337 -6.54 6.39 -8.02
C TRP A 337 -6.50 6.98 -9.43
N ASP A 338 -7.40 7.91 -9.77
CA ASP A 338 -7.40 8.58 -11.08
C ASP A 338 -6.19 9.50 -11.23
N ALA A 339 -5.81 10.23 -10.17
CA ALA A 339 -4.57 11.00 -10.14
C ALA A 339 -3.36 10.08 -10.28
N CYS A 340 -3.29 8.99 -9.49
CA CYS A 340 -2.23 7.98 -9.59
C CYS A 340 -2.10 7.41 -11.01
N GLY A 341 -3.22 7.08 -11.66
CA GLY A 341 -3.25 6.57 -13.04
C GLY A 341 -2.75 7.60 -14.05
N THR A 342 -3.16 8.86 -13.92
CA THR A 342 -2.73 9.97 -14.79
C THR A 342 -1.23 10.24 -14.65
N GLU A 343 -0.73 10.35 -13.42
CA GLU A 343 0.71 10.52 -13.13
C GLU A 343 1.52 9.34 -13.66
N THR A 344 1.02 8.11 -13.51
CA THR A 344 1.68 6.90 -14.03
C THR A 344 1.77 6.94 -15.56
N LEU A 345 0.71 7.37 -16.27
CA LEU A 345 0.73 7.56 -17.72
C LEU A 345 1.76 8.60 -18.15
N ASP A 346 1.91 9.69 -17.41
CA ASP A 346 2.91 10.71 -17.70
C ASP A 346 4.34 10.18 -17.52
N VAL A 347 4.56 9.31 -16.55
CA VAL A 347 5.84 8.58 -16.42
C VAL A 347 6.07 7.71 -17.65
N TYR A 348 5.08 6.95 -18.12
CA TYR A 348 5.23 6.13 -19.33
C TYR A 348 5.59 6.97 -20.56
N ARG A 349 4.92 8.10 -20.77
CA ARG A 349 5.20 9.05 -21.85
C ARG A 349 6.63 9.58 -21.80
N LYS A 350 7.12 9.99 -20.63
CA LYS A 350 8.50 10.44 -20.42
C LYS A 350 9.52 9.34 -20.77
N LEU A 351 9.28 8.11 -20.32
CA LEU A 351 10.22 6.99 -20.51
C LEU A 351 10.23 6.52 -21.97
N THR A 352 9.10 6.54 -22.68
CA THR A 352 9.03 6.16 -24.10
C THR A 352 9.61 7.23 -25.01
N ALA A 353 9.39 8.52 -24.76
CA ALA A 353 9.91 9.64 -25.55
C ALA A 353 11.45 9.72 -25.55
N ARG A 354 12.11 9.50 -24.40
CA ARG A 354 13.58 9.51 -24.28
C ARG A 354 14.30 8.49 -25.18
N GLY A 355 13.62 7.48 -25.70
CA GLY A 355 14.24 6.49 -26.59
C GLY A 355 14.16 6.82 -28.09
N ARG A 356 13.21 7.66 -28.50
CA ARG A 356 13.12 8.12 -29.90
C ARG A 356 14.28 9.03 -30.30
N LYS A 357 14.72 9.93 -29.37
CA LYS A 357 15.86 10.84 -29.60
C LYS A 357 17.22 10.13 -29.72
N ARG A 358 17.40 8.91 -29.19
CA ARG A 358 18.66 8.15 -29.32
C ARG A 358 18.74 7.27 -30.58
N ARG A 359 17.65 7.08 -31.32
CA ARG A 359 17.62 6.31 -32.59
C ARG A 359 17.78 7.21 -33.84
N THR A 360 17.69 8.52 -33.68
CA THR A 360 17.79 9.53 -34.77
C THR A 360 19.07 10.35 -34.71
N ALA A 361 19.99 10.05 -33.81
CA ALA A 361 21.35 10.56 -33.73
C ALA A 361 22.33 9.39 -33.90
#